data_d61ffa8c974f6892a30eb384f6eda4fb
#
_entry.id   d61ffa8c974f6892a30eb384f6eda4fb
#
_cell.length_a   1.000
_cell.length_b   1.000
_cell.length_c   1.000
_cell.angle_alpha   90.00
_cell.angle_beta   90.00
_cell.angle_gamma   90.00
#
_symmetry.space_group_name_H-M   'P 1'
#
loop_
_entity.id
_entity.type
_entity.pdbx_description
1 polymer ?
#
loop_
_entity_poly.entity_id
_entity_poly.type
_entity_poly.pdbx_seq_one_letter_code
_entity_poly.pdbx_strand_id
1 'polypeptide(L)'
;MQECIKRNVSTETKLKFHVFRDERFVDLSLYQYGWEQTEPLHSYGPHARNHYLFHYVISGKGLLFANEQEYTIEGGHGFLIAPGQVTTYRADEQEPWEYTWIEFDGLRAHEALNLAGISGQNPVYSPASAKAGQLLQEQMLFLVNHSQDSPMRQIGYGFLFLDQLVQSSASHQAQSPRRLRDFYMKEALSFIEQHYSEDISIEDISSFCGLNRSYFSKVFRDTMGESPQGFLLHYRMARAAQLLTESRLPISTISTMVSYPNQLHFSRAFKNIYGISPRDYRAKHLAL
;
A
#
# COMPACT_ATOMS: atom_id res chain seq x y z
N MET A 1 -63.59 -13.57 15.87
CA MET A 1 -62.67 -14.27 14.99
C MET A 1 -62.00 -13.20 14.11
N GLN A 2 -60.89 -12.63 14.60
CA GLN A 2 -60.11 -11.63 13.87
C GLN A 2 -58.84 -12.32 13.40
N GLU A 3 -58.77 -12.52 12.10
CA GLU A 3 -57.53 -13.02 11.44
C GLU A 3 -56.49 -11.92 11.47
N CYS A 4 -55.40 -12.20 12.16
CA CYS A 4 -54.19 -11.39 12.21
C CYS A 4 -53.37 -11.67 10.94
N ILE A 5 -53.49 -10.81 9.93
CA ILE A 5 -52.63 -10.86 8.73
C ILE A 5 -51.19 -10.55 9.18
N LYS A 6 -50.36 -11.57 9.29
CA LYS A 6 -48.92 -11.41 9.39
C LYS A 6 -48.39 -10.92 8.06
N ARG A 7 -48.08 -9.61 7.95
CA ARG A 7 -47.21 -9.08 6.90
C ARG A 7 -45.82 -9.67 7.10
N ASN A 8 -45.42 -10.59 6.23
CA ASN A 8 -44.02 -10.95 6.04
C ASN A 8 -43.32 -9.72 5.43
N VAL A 9 -42.68 -8.93 6.27
CA VAL A 9 -41.67 -7.99 5.81
C VAL A 9 -40.43 -8.83 5.55
N SER A 10 -40.11 -9.12 4.30
CA SER A 10 -38.81 -9.67 3.91
C SER A 10 -37.79 -8.60 4.25
N THR A 11 -37.04 -8.81 5.29
CA THR A 11 -35.83 -8.01 5.60
C THR A 11 -34.82 -8.32 4.52
N GLU A 12 -34.83 -7.55 3.42
CA GLU A 12 -33.74 -7.58 2.45
C GLU A 12 -32.43 -7.20 3.18
N THR A 13 -31.44 -8.06 3.08
CA THR A 13 -30.14 -7.82 3.70
C THR A 13 -29.44 -6.67 2.98
N LYS A 14 -29.32 -5.51 3.61
CA LYS A 14 -28.71 -4.30 3.05
C LYS A 14 -27.19 -4.26 3.14
N LEU A 15 -26.59 -5.23 3.84
CA LEU A 15 -25.14 -5.31 4.09
C LEU A 15 -24.67 -6.75 4.00
N LYS A 16 -23.63 -7.00 3.24
CA LYS A 16 -22.87 -8.27 3.20
C LYS A 16 -21.38 -7.94 3.28
N PHE A 17 -20.63 -8.60 4.14
CA PHE A 17 -19.18 -8.45 4.20
C PHE A 17 -18.50 -9.74 4.67
N HIS A 18 -17.22 -9.86 4.34
CA HIS A 18 -16.33 -10.92 4.77
C HIS A 18 -15.03 -10.33 5.30
N VAL A 19 -14.54 -10.86 6.41
CA VAL A 19 -13.27 -10.47 7.02
C VAL A 19 -12.29 -11.63 6.93
N PHE A 20 -11.12 -11.39 6.34
CA PHE A 20 -10.02 -12.34 6.31
C PHE A 20 -9.38 -12.44 7.70
N ARG A 21 -9.15 -13.67 8.16
CA ARG A 21 -8.41 -13.95 9.39
C ARG A 21 -7.08 -14.60 9.06
N ASP A 22 -5.99 -13.88 9.35
CA ASP A 22 -4.61 -14.39 9.45
C ASP A 22 -3.90 -14.93 8.18
N GLU A 23 -4.43 -14.77 6.98
CA GLU A 23 -3.71 -15.14 5.77
C GLU A 23 -3.09 -13.91 5.10
N ARG A 24 -1.80 -13.66 5.35
CA ARG A 24 -1.05 -12.56 4.74
C ARG A 24 -0.10 -13.08 3.68
N PHE A 25 -0.30 -12.61 2.46
CA PHE A 25 0.61 -12.84 1.35
C PHE A 25 1.36 -11.55 1.04
N VAL A 26 2.66 -11.64 0.78
CA VAL A 26 3.49 -10.45 0.48
C VAL A 26 3.01 -9.73 -0.79
N ASP A 27 2.60 -10.50 -1.80
CA ASP A 27 2.15 -9.94 -3.08
C ASP A 27 0.77 -9.29 -3.01
N LEU A 28 -0.17 -9.91 -2.28
CA LEU A 28 -1.53 -9.42 -2.09
C LEU A 28 -2.12 -9.97 -0.80
N SER A 29 -2.51 -9.10 0.10
CA SER A 29 -3.29 -9.41 1.29
C SER A 29 -4.67 -8.80 1.15
N LEU A 30 -5.71 -9.59 1.43
CA LEU A 30 -7.08 -9.10 1.57
C LEU A 30 -7.40 -8.98 3.07
N TYR A 31 -8.05 -7.91 3.48
CA TYR A 31 -8.48 -7.69 4.89
C TYR A 31 -9.97 -7.86 5.03
N GLN A 32 -10.73 -7.17 4.20
CA GLN A 32 -12.18 -7.19 4.21
C GLN A 32 -12.71 -6.81 2.83
N TYR A 33 -13.87 -7.32 2.47
CA TYR A 33 -14.64 -6.89 1.31
C TYR A 33 -16.13 -7.05 1.58
N GLY A 34 -16.95 -6.31 0.83
CA GLY A 34 -18.39 -6.38 1.03
C GLY A 34 -19.19 -5.54 0.04
N TRP A 35 -20.48 -5.52 0.30
CA TRP A 35 -21.49 -4.74 -0.41
C TRP A 35 -22.49 -4.15 0.59
N GLU A 36 -22.93 -2.93 0.34
CA GLU A 36 -23.91 -2.25 1.17
C GLU A 36 -24.78 -1.32 0.34
N GLN A 37 -26.07 -1.33 0.65
CA GLN A 37 -26.99 -0.28 0.29
C GLN A 37 -27.16 0.65 1.50
N THR A 38 -26.60 1.84 1.41
CA THR A 38 -26.53 2.76 2.55
C THR A 38 -27.89 3.41 2.85
N GLU A 39 -28.07 3.83 4.09
CA GLU A 39 -29.15 4.74 4.46
C GLU A 39 -28.79 6.18 4.04
N PRO A 40 -29.81 7.07 3.88
CA PRO A 40 -29.57 8.49 3.67
C PRO A 40 -28.60 9.08 4.69
N LEU A 41 -27.66 9.92 4.21
CA LEU A 41 -26.63 10.57 5.04
C LEU A 41 -25.71 9.60 5.78
N HIS A 42 -25.70 8.30 5.43
CA HIS A 42 -24.73 7.35 5.99
C HIS A 42 -23.32 7.91 5.86
N SER A 43 -22.59 7.99 6.97
CA SER A 43 -21.28 8.61 7.04
C SER A 43 -20.29 7.73 7.79
N TYR A 44 -19.05 7.67 7.29
CA TYR A 44 -17.95 6.97 7.94
C TYR A 44 -16.72 7.88 8.01
N GLY A 45 -16.12 7.94 9.17
CA GLY A 45 -14.95 8.79 9.44
C GLY A 45 -15.24 9.97 10.38
N PRO A 46 -14.23 10.79 10.73
CA PRO A 46 -12.85 10.70 10.23
C PRO A 46 -12.12 9.44 10.73
N HIS A 47 -11.47 8.72 9.82
CA HIS A 47 -10.76 7.48 10.14
C HIS A 47 -9.51 7.32 9.25
N ALA A 48 -8.45 6.70 9.80
CA ALA A 48 -7.26 6.31 9.04
C ALA A 48 -7.06 4.79 9.12
N ARG A 49 -6.64 4.17 8.01
CA ARG A 49 -6.31 2.75 7.91
C ARG A 49 -4.82 2.56 7.63
N ASN A 50 -4.32 1.36 7.89
CA ASN A 50 -2.93 0.98 7.58
C ASN A 50 -2.80 0.19 6.27
N HIS A 51 -3.85 0.10 5.49
CA HIS A 51 -3.96 -0.59 4.21
C HIS A 51 -4.88 0.19 3.26
N TYR A 52 -4.96 -0.22 2.00
CA TYR A 52 -5.84 0.38 1.01
C TYR A 52 -7.28 -0.05 1.20
N LEU A 53 -8.22 0.88 0.94
CA LEU A 53 -9.64 0.61 0.79
C LEU A 53 -10.11 1.21 -0.53
N PHE A 54 -10.67 0.40 -1.40
CA PHE A 54 -11.29 0.84 -2.65
C PHE A 54 -12.79 0.60 -2.60
N HIS A 55 -13.57 1.64 -2.90
CA HIS A 55 -15.02 1.58 -3.09
C HIS A 55 -15.35 1.73 -4.56
N TYR A 56 -16.31 0.96 -5.04
CA TYR A 56 -16.99 1.16 -6.32
C TYR A 56 -18.45 1.46 -6.07
N VAL A 57 -18.92 2.63 -6.50
CA VAL A 57 -20.33 3.05 -6.36
C VAL A 57 -21.13 2.46 -7.50
N ILE A 58 -22.10 1.62 -7.16
CA ILE A 58 -23.01 0.95 -8.10
C ILE A 58 -24.09 1.92 -8.54
N SER A 59 -24.71 2.61 -7.57
CA SER A 59 -25.75 3.61 -7.79
C SER A 59 -25.77 4.67 -6.69
N GLY A 60 -26.50 5.75 -6.90
CA GLY A 60 -26.56 6.87 -5.97
C GLY A 60 -25.35 7.81 -6.09
N LYS A 61 -25.24 8.76 -5.16
CA LYS A 61 -24.17 9.74 -5.10
C LYS A 61 -23.80 10.08 -3.66
N GLY A 62 -22.68 10.78 -3.47
CA GLY A 62 -22.22 11.25 -2.15
C GLY A 62 -20.86 11.92 -2.24
N LEU A 63 -20.27 12.22 -1.09
CA LEU A 63 -19.08 13.03 -0.94
C LEU A 63 -17.95 12.24 -0.26
N LEU A 64 -16.76 12.33 -0.81
CA LEU A 64 -15.50 11.93 -0.18
C LEU A 64 -14.74 13.19 0.22
N PHE A 65 -14.35 13.28 1.49
CA PHE A 65 -13.46 14.32 2.02
C PHE A 65 -12.08 13.71 2.27
N ALA A 66 -11.09 14.14 1.49
CA ALA A 66 -9.71 13.66 1.56
C ALA A 66 -8.73 14.78 1.17
N ASN A 67 -7.58 14.89 1.85
CA ASN A 67 -6.54 15.89 1.54
C ASN A 67 -7.06 17.34 1.50
N GLU A 68 -7.96 17.71 2.42
CA GLU A 68 -8.60 19.04 2.47
C GLU A 68 -9.44 19.36 1.22
N GLN A 69 -9.80 18.35 0.43
CA GLN A 69 -10.62 18.47 -0.76
C GLN A 69 -11.89 17.63 -0.64
N GLU A 70 -12.91 18.07 -1.35
CA GLU A 70 -14.19 17.39 -1.46
C GLU A 70 -14.37 16.86 -2.89
N TYR A 71 -14.73 15.58 -2.99
CA TYR A 71 -14.98 14.90 -4.25
C TYR A 71 -16.39 14.36 -4.27
N THR A 72 -17.19 14.74 -5.27
CA THR A 72 -18.50 14.11 -5.53
C THR A 72 -18.27 12.80 -6.27
N ILE A 73 -18.81 11.69 -5.72
CA ILE A 73 -18.72 10.36 -6.32
C ILE A 73 -20.11 9.86 -6.65
N GLU A 74 -20.31 9.50 -7.90
CA GLU A 74 -21.61 9.04 -8.44
C GLU A 74 -21.52 7.58 -8.90
N GLY A 75 -22.68 6.98 -9.17
CA GLY A 75 -22.78 5.63 -9.71
C GLY A 75 -21.88 5.41 -10.94
N GLY A 76 -21.20 4.27 -11.00
CA GLY A 76 -20.22 3.93 -12.04
C GLY A 76 -18.80 4.41 -11.76
N HIS A 77 -18.57 5.19 -10.71
CA HIS A 77 -17.26 5.66 -10.27
C HIS A 77 -16.81 4.97 -8.99
N GLY A 78 -15.57 5.17 -8.60
CA GLY A 78 -15.03 4.64 -7.35
C GLY A 78 -14.09 5.61 -6.68
N PHE A 79 -13.66 5.25 -5.49
CA PHE A 79 -12.64 6.02 -4.78
C PHE A 79 -11.72 5.13 -3.94
N LEU A 80 -10.48 5.58 -3.82
CA LEU A 80 -9.43 4.96 -3.05
C LEU A 80 -9.17 5.74 -1.75
N ILE A 81 -9.03 5.03 -0.65
CA ILE A 81 -8.45 5.53 0.60
C ILE A 81 -7.09 4.85 0.77
N ALA A 82 -6.02 5.66 0.84
CA ALA A 82 -4.66 5.15 0.98
C ALA A 82 -4.26 4.95 2.46
N PRO A 83 -3.27 4.10 2.75
CA PRO A 83 -2.75 3.92 4.11
C PRO A 83 -2.34 5.25 4.75
N GLY A 84 -2.71 5.44 6.03
CA GLY A 84 -2.41 6.64 6.82
C GLY A 84 -3.24 7.87 6.45
N GLN A 85 -4.07 7.83 5.43
CA GLN A 85 -4.90 8.95 5.01
C GLN A 85 -6.13 9.07 5.91
N VAL A 86 -6.33 10.25 6.52
CA VAL A 86 -7.56 10.56 7.27
C VAL A 86 -8.63 11.00 6.29
N THR A 87 -9.73 10.26 6.23
CA THR A 87 -10.83 10.53 5.32
C THR A 87 -12.18 10.45 6.01
N THR A 88 -13.14 11.15 5.45
CA THR A 88 -14.57 11.00 5.76
C THR A 88 -15.32 10.86 4.45
N TYR A 89 -16.29 9.98 4.38
CA TYR A 89 -17.20 9.92 3.24
C TYR A 89 -18.66 9.86 3.72
N ARG A 90 -19.56 10.40 2.91
CA ARG A 90 -20.97 10.51 3.27
C ARG A 90 -21.89 10.34 2.04
N ALA A 91 -22.85 9.44 2.15
CA ALA A 91 -23.90 9.25 1.16
C ALA A 91 -24.84 10.47 1.09
N ASP A 92 -25.43 10.71 -0.07
CA ASP A 92 -26.42 11.75 -0.30
C ASP A 92 -27.71 11.48 0.49
N GLU A 93 -28.49 12.51 0.75
CA GLU A 93 -29.76 12.41 1.47
C GLU A 93 -30.89 11.83 0.64
N GLN A 94 -30.91 12.13 -0.66
CA GLN A 94 -32.02 11.73 -1.56
C GLN A 94 -31.69 10.53 -2.41
N GLU A 95 -30.38 10.40 -2.80
CA GLU A 95 -29.84 9.34 -3.64
C GLU A 95 -28.64 8.67 -2.95
N PRO A 96 -28.89 8.00 -1.79
CA PRO A 96 -27.80 7.37 -1.04
C PRO A 96 -27.12 6.29 -1.84
N TRP A 97 -25.83 6.05 -1.55
CA TRP A 97 -25.02 5.08 -2.25
C TRP A 97 -25.49 3.64 -2.09
N GLU A 98 -25.43 2.90 -3.17
CA GLU A 98 -25.18 1.48 -3.18
C GLU A 98 -23.73 1.27 -3.64
N TYR A 99 -22.90 0.61 -2.85
CA TYR A 99 -21.50 0.38 -3.19
C TYR A 99 -21.01 -1.02 -2.82
N THR A 100 -19.93 -1.42 -3.45
CA THR A 100 -19.10 -2.55 -3.04
C THR A 100 -17.70 -2.05 -2.70
N TRP A 101 -17.02 -2.72 -1.76
CA TRP A 101 -15.68 -2.33 -1.34
C TRP A 101 -14.76 -3.52 -1.16
N ILE A 102 -13.45 -3.25 -1.19
CA ILE A 102 -12.38 -4.19 -0.88
C ILE A 102 -11.26 -3.48 -0.12
N GLU A 103 -10.81 -4.09 0.97
CA GLU A 103 -9.64 -3.68 1.75
C GLU A 103 -8.48 -4.63 1.46
N PHE A 104 -7.36 -4.08 1.03
CA PHE A 104 -6.24 -4.88 0.53
C PHE A 104 -4.90 -4.14 0.70
N ASP A 105 -3.80 -4.89 0.62
CA ASP A 105 -2.44 -4.37 0.58
C ASP A 105 -1.51 -5.36 -0.11
N GLY A 106 -0.25 -4.98 -0.33
CA GLY A 106 0.78 -5.83 -0.91
C GLY A 106 1.46 -5.21 -2.13
N LEU A 107 2.57 -5.84 -2.55
CA LEU A 107 3.39 -5.30 -3.64
C LEU A 107 2.61 -5.15 -4.95
N ARG A 108 1.78 -6.14 -5.28
CA ARG A 108 0.96 -6.10 -6.51
C ARG A 108 -0.20 -5.13 -6.40
N ALA A 109 -0.72 -4.89 -5.20
CA ALA A 109 -1.72 -3.86 -4.96
C ALA A 109 -1.17 -2.47 -5.30
N HIS A 110 0.01 -2.14 -4.79
CA HIS A 110 0.73 -0.90 -5.10
C HIS A 110 0.99 -0.71 -6.60
N GLU A 111 1.48 -1.75 -7.25
CA GLU A 111 1.72 -1.75 -8.70
C GLU A 111 0.42 -1.49 -9.48
N ALA A 112 -0.65 -2.23 -9.16
CA ALA A 112 -1.94 -2.11 -9.84
C ALA A 112 -2.54 -0.71 -9.68
N LEU A 113 -2.51 -0.12 -8.48
CA LEU A 113 -3.00 1.23 -8.23
C LEU A 113 -2.22 2.29 -9.04
N ASN A 114 -0.90 2.17 -9.12
CA ASN A 114 -0.07 3.04 -9.95
C ASN A 114 -0.42 2.91 -11.45
N LEU A 115 -0.62 1.67 -11.93
CA LEU A 115 -1.02 1.42 -13.33
C LEU A 115 -2.44 1.93 -13.62
N ALA A 116 -3.35 1.79 -12.68
CA ALA A 116 -4.70 2.35 -12.79
C ALA A 116 -4.71 3.89 -12.70
N GLY A 117 -3.60 4.52 -12.30
CA GLY A 117 -3.47 5.97 -12.19
C GLY A 117 -4.24 6.57 -11.00
N ILE A 118 -4.53 5.76 -9.97
CA ILE A 118 -5.21 6.18 -8.73
C ILE A 118 -4.26 6.10 -7.54
N SER A 119 -4.40 7.05 -6.63
CA SER A 119 -3.52 7.17 -5.45
C SER A 119 -4.22 7.98 -4.36
N GLY A 120 -3.62 8.09 -3.17
CA GLY A 120 -4.12 8.99 -2.12
C GLY A 120 -4.22 10.47 -2.56
N GLN A 121 -3.41 10.92 -3.51
CA GLN A 121 -3.48 12.30 -4.05
C GLN A 121 -4.48 12.43 -5.21
N ASN A 122 -4.76 11.35 -5.91
CA ASN A 122 -5.77 11.26 -6.97
C ASN A 122 -6.71 10.09 -6.66
N PRO A 123 -7.63 10.26 -5.69
CA PRO A 123 -8.37 9.13 -5.13
C PRO A 123 -9.53 8.65 -5.99
N VAL A 124 -9.97 9.45 -6.98
CA VAL A 124 -11.17 9.14 -7.76
C VAL A 124 -10.84 8.19 -8.91
N TYR A 125 -11.54 7.07 -8.96
CA TYR A 125 -11.56 6.16 -10.09
C TYR A 125 -12.69 6.54 -11.05
N SER A 126 -12.35 6.67 -12.32
CA SER A 126 -13.32 6.81 -13.42
C SER A 126 -13.07 5.68 -14.43
N PRO A 127 -14.11 4.96 -14.89
CA PRO A 127 -13.94 3.91 -15.88
C PRO A 127 -13.67 4.49 -17.27
N ALA A 128 -12.86 3.79 -18.08
CA ALA A 128 -12.61 4.14 -19.48
C ALA A 128 -13.87 4.06 -20.37
N SER A 129 -14.85 3.27 -19.95
CA SER A 129 -16.20 3.18 -20.56
C SER A 129 -17.18 2.58 -19.55
N ALA A 130 -18.49 2.78 -19.79
CA ALA A 130 -19.54 2.17 -18.97
C ALA A 130 -19.40 0.64 -18.87
N LYS A 131 -19.05 -0.03 -19.98
CA LYS A 131 -18.82 -1.48 -20.01
C LYS A 131 -17.60 -1.87 -19.16
N ALA A 132 -16.52 -1.08 -19.18
CA ALA A 132 -15.33 -1.35 -18.37
C ALA A 132 -15.64 -1.23 -16.87
N GLY A 133 -16.40 -0.21 -16.47
CA GLY A 133 -16.87 -0.05 -15.10
C GLY A 133 -17.77 -1.20 -14.65
N GLN A 134 -18.68 -1.65 -15.52
CA GLN A 134 -19.55 -2.79 -15.22
C GLN A 134 -18.75 -4.08 -14.99
N LEU A 135 -17.73 -4.35 -15.78
CA LEU A 135 -16.85 -5.52 -15.59
C LEU A 135 -16.12 -5.48 -14.24
N LEU A 136 -15.66 -4.31 -13.80
CA LEU A 136 -15.07 -4.15 -12.47
C LEU A 136 -16.10 -4.41 -11.37
N GLN A 137 -17.29 -3.84 -11.50
CA GLN A 137 -18.41 -4.08 -10.58
C GLN A 137 -18.74 -5.58 -10.47
N GLU A 138 -18.86 -6.26 -11.59
CA GLU A 138 -19.15 -7.70 -11.65
C GLU A 138 -18.05 -8.51 -10.94
N GLN A 139 -16.77 -8.18 -11.14
CA GLN A 139 -15.64 -8.83 -10.49
C GLN A 139 -15.66 -8.62 -8.96
N MET A 140 -15.97 -7.40 -8.49
CA MET A 140 -16.05 -7.12 -7.05
C MET A 140 -17.23 -7.82 -6.41
N LEU A 141 -18.42 -7.79 -7.04
CA LEU A 141 -19.61 -8.50 -6.55
C LEU A 141 -19.44 -10.02 -6.61
N PHE A 142 -18.66 -10.54 -7.59
CA PHE A 142 -18.33 -11.95 -7.64
C PHE A 142 -17.57 -12.38 -6.39
N LEU A 143 -16.56 -11.62 -5.96
CA LEU A 143 -15.80 -11.87 -4.72
C LEU A 143 -16.76 -11.90 -3.49
N VAL A 144 -17.64 -10.91 -3.37
CA VAL A 144 -18.62 -10.84 -2.26
C VAL A 144 -19.55 -12.06 -2.23
N ASN A 145 -20.01 -12.53 -3.39
CA ASN A 145 -20.93 -13.65 -3.49
C ASN A 145 -20.26 -15.04 -3.31
N HIS A 146 -18.92 -15.10 -3.40
CA HIS A 146 -18.13 -16.32 -3.25
C HIS A 146 -17.29 -16.31 -1.96
N SER A 147 -17.76 -15.61 -0.93
CA SER A 147 -17.08 -15.49 0.37
C SER A 147 -16.92 -16.80 1.15
N GLN A 148 -17.59 -17.87 0.73
CA GLN A 148 -17.45 -19.21 1.31
C GLN A 148 -16.40 -20.09 0.59
N ASP A 149 -15.81 -19.60 -0.49
CA ASP A 149 -14.73 -20.29 -1.19
C ASP A 149 -13.47 -20.34 -0.33
N SER A 150 -12.55 -21.23 -0.70
CA SER A 150 -11.27 -21.35 0.02
C SER A 150 -10.47 -20.02 -0.03
N PRO A 151 -9.68 -19.69 1.00
CA PRO A 151 -8.86 -18.48 1.03
C PRO A 151 -7.97 -18.31 -0.20
N MET A 152 -7.40 -19.42 -0.71
CA MET A 152 -6.60 -19.40 -1.93
C MET A 152 -7.39 -18.94 -3.17
N ARG A 153 -8.65 -19.35 -3.30
CA ARG A 153 -9.53 -18.86 -4.38
C ARG A 153 -9.86 -17.39 -4.22
N GLN A 154 -10.16 -16.98 -3.00
CA GLN A 154 -10.49 -15.58 -2.70
C GLN A 154 -9.30 -14.64 -3.01
N ILE A 155 -8.07 -15.05 -2.69
CA ILE A 155 -6.85 -14.34 -3.11
C ILE A 155 -6.75 -14.30 -4.64
N GLY A 156 -7.03 -15.42 -5.33
CA GLY A 156 -7.12 -15.44 -6.80
C GLY A 156 -8.13 -14.43 -7.36
N TYR A 157 -9.30 -14.29 -6.73
CA TYR A 157 -10.30 -13.28 -7.10
C TYR A 157 -9.79 -11.86 -6.82
N GLY A 158 -9.00 -11.65 -5.76
CA GLY A 158 -8.32 -10.40 -5.49
C GLY A 158 -7.33 -10.01 -6.60
N PHE A 159 -6.56 -10.96 -7.14
CA PHE A 159 -5.70 -10.70 -8.31
C PHE A 159 -6.51 -10.34 -9.56
N LEU A 160 -7.63 -11.03 -9.81
CA LEU A 160 -8.53 -10.68 -10.92
C LEU A 160 -9.16 -9.29 -10.75
N PHE A 161 -9.50 -8.91 -9.51
CA PHE A 161 -9.93 -7.54 -9.19
C PHE A 161 -8.84 -6.52 -9.54
N LEU A 162 -7.57 -6.73 -9.13
CA LEU A 162 -6.47 -5.82 -9.44
C LEU A 162 -6.26 -5.67 -10.94
N ASP A 163 -6.28 -6.77 -11.70
CA ASP A 163 -6.19 -6.73 -13.16
C ASP A 163 -7.35 -5.94 -13.78
N GLN A 164 -8.57 -6.24 -13.35
CA GLN A 164 -9.75 -5.52 -13.86
C GLN A 164 -9.75 -4.04 -13.49
N LEU A 165 -9.27 -3.66 -12.31
CA LEU A 165 -9.11 -2.27 -11.88
C LEU A 165 -8.17 -1.51 -12.83
N VAL A 166 -7.03 -2.13 -13.18
CA VAL A 166 -6.08 -1.57 -14.13
C VAL A 166 -6.69 -1.43 -15.53
N GLN A 167 -7.28 -2.51 -16.06
CA GLN A 167 -7.83 -2.53 -17.43
C GLN A 167 -9.02 -1.59 -17.62
N SER A 168 -9.81 -1.39 -16.57
CA SER A 168 -11.02 -0.56 -16.63
C SER A 168 -10.80 0.92 -16.39
N SER A 169 -9.66 1.34 -15.83
CA SER A 169 -9.43 2.74 -15.47
C SER A 169 -9.23 3.64 -16.70
N ALA A 170 -9.92 4.79 -16.72
CA ALA A 170 -9.70 5.83 -17.71
C ALA A 170 -8.29 6.46 -17.61
N SER A 171 -7.70 6.42 -16.42
CA SER A 171 -6.35 6.90 -16.13
C SER A 171 -5.29 5.81 -16.33
N HIS A 172 -5.65 4.67 -16.94
CA HIS A 172 -4.74 3.56 -17.17
C HIS A 172 -3.46 4.01 -17.87
N GLN A 173 -2.34 3.67 -17.28
CA GLN A 173 -1.03 4.01 -17.81
C GLN A 173 -0.39 2.74 -18.36
N ALA A 174 -0.15 2.71 -19.66
CA ALA A 174 0.55 1.59 -20.27
C ALA A 174 1.86 1.28 -19.52
N GLN A 175 2.09 0.01 -19.22
CA GLN A 175 3.33 -0.44 -18.58
C GLN A 175 4.52 -0.03 -19.43
N SER A 176 5.36 0.86 -18.90
CA SER A 176 6.70 1.02 -19.44
C SER A 176 7.65 0.19 -18.59
N PRO A 177 8.63 -0.52 -19.19
CA PRO A 177 9.66 -1.25 -18.45
C PRO A 177 10.44 -0.37 -17.43
N ARG A 178 10.44 0.94 -17.66
CA ARG A 178 11.05 1.95 -16.79
C ARG A 178 10.26 2.14 -15.50
N ARG A 179 8.92 2.21 -15.54
CA ARG A 179 8.08 2.40 -14.35
C ARG A 179 8.12 1.22 -13.39
N LEU A 180 8.14 0.00 -13.94
CA LEU A 180 8.27 -1.20 -13.12
C LEU A 180 9.62 -1.23 -12.39
N ARG A 181 10.70 -0.81 -13.05
CA ARG A 181 12.02 -0.65 -12.42
C ARG A 181 12.00 0.41 -11.32
N ASP A 182 11.41 1.58 -11.59
CA ASP A 182 11.31 2.68 -10.62
C ASP A 182 10.49 2.26 -9.39
N PHE A 183 9.43 1.46 -9.59
CA PHE A 183 8.66 0.85 -8.52
C PHE A 183 9.52 -0.07 -7.64
N TYR A 184 10.21 -1.06 -8.23
CA TYR A 184 11.08 -1.96 -7.45
C TYR A 184 12.19 -1.22 -6.70
N MET A 185 12.73 -0.15 -7.29
CA MET A 185 13.74 0.66 -6.61
C MET A 185 13.16 1.42 -5.43
N LYS A 186 11.98 1.98 -5.56
CA LYS A 186 11.29 2.66 -4.46
C LYS A 186 11.02 1.71 -3.29
N GLU A 187 10.52 0.51 -3.58
CA GLU A 187 10.25 -0.50 -2.55
C GLU A 187 11.55 -0.97 -1.88
N ALA A 188 12.62 -1.22 -2.66
CA ALA A 188 13.93 -1.60 -2.11
C ALA A 188 14.51 -0.51 -1.20
N LEU A 189 14.42 0.76 -1.60
CA LEU A 189 14.89 1.88 -0.80
C LEU A 189 14.08 2.04 0.49
N SER A 190 12.76 1.92 0.42
CA SER A 190 11.89 1.94 1.59
C SER A 190 12.21 0.81 2.57
N PHE A 191 12.42 -0.40 2.08
CA PHE A 191 12.82 -1.54 2.90
C PHE A 191 14.18 -1.29 3.60
N ILE A 192 15.17 -0.81 2.84
CA ILE A 192 16.49 -0.47 3.41
C ILE A 192 16.35 0.60 4.49
N GLU A 193 15.56 1.64 4.25
CA GLU A 193 15.33 2.72 5.21
C GLU A 193 14.69 2.24 6.52
N GLN A 194 13.77 1.30 6.44
CA GLN A 194 13.07 0.76 7.61
C GLN A 194 13.92 -0.28 8.38
N HIS A 195 14.76 -1.05 7.68
CA HIS A 195 15.45 -2.23 8.24
C HIS A 195 16.98 -2.14 8.26
N TYR A 196 17.60 -0.99 7.92
CA TYR A 196 19.07 -0.87 7.86
C TYR A 196 19.79 -1.21 9.18
N SER A 197 19.10 -1.04 10.32
CA SER A 197 19.63 -1.35 11.66
C SER A 197 19.60 -2.84 12.00
N GLU A 198 18.93 -3.65 11.19
CA GLU A 198 18.83 -5.09 11.33
C GLU A 198 19.89 -5.81 10.47
N ASP A 199 20.10 -7.11 10.71
CA ASP A 199 21.02 -7.93 9.89
C ASP A 199 20.34 -8.40 8.60
N ILE A 200 19.96 -7.44 7.74
CA ILE A 200 19.35 -7.72 6.44
C ILE A 200 20.40 -8.06 5.39
N SER A 201 20.08 -9.02 4.54
CA SER A 201 20.83 -9.45 3.36
C SER A 201 20.23 -8.89 2.07
N ILE A 202 20.98 -8.98 0.96
CA ILE A 202 20.47 -8.63 -0.37
C ILE A 202 19.36 -9.61 -0.81
N GLU A 203 19.39 -10.84 -0.29
CA GLU A 203 18.35 -11.83 -0.47
C GLU A 203 17.01 -11.36 0.12
N ASP A 204 17.05 -10.80 1.35
CA ASP A 204 15.87 -10.27 2.03
C ASP A 204 15.25 -9.10 1.24
N ILE A 205 16.08 -8.16 0.79
CA ILE A 205 15.63 -7.02 -0.02
C ILE A 205 15.03 -7.49 -1.35
N SER A 206 15.70 -8.43 -2.05
CA SER A 206 15.21 -8.92 -3.32
C SER A 206 13.92 -9.71 -3.18
N SER A 207 13.79 -10.51 -2.12
CA SER A 207 12.59 -11.28 -1.80
C SER A 207 11.42 -10.35 -1.45
N PHE A 208 11.67 -9.29 -0.68
CA PHE A 208 10.68 -8.27 -0.40
C PHE A 208 10.14 -7.62 -1.69
N CYS A 209 11.02 -7.35 -2.67
CA CYS A 209 10.62 -6.83 -3.98
C CYS A 209 9.99 -7.90 -4.90
N GLY A 210 9.83 -9.16 -4.47
CA GLY A 210 9.34 -10.25 -5.31
C GLY A 210 10.25 -10.61 -6.48
N LEU A 211 11.57 -10.33 -6.38
CA LEU A 211 12.55 -10.53 -7.43
C LEU A 211 13.60 -11.57 -7.02
N ASN A 212 14.11 -12.33 -8.01
CA ASN A 212 15.32 -13.09 -7.75
C ASN A 212 16.53 -12.15 -7.57
N ARG A 213 17.47 -12.55 -6.72
CA ARG A 213 18.65 -11.77 -6.34
C ARG A 213 19.49 -11.27 -7.53
N SER A 214 19.67 -12.10 -8.55
CA SER A 214 20.50 -11.74 -9.72
C SER A 214 19.86 -10.64 -10.54
N TYR A 215 18.56 -10.75 -10.82
CA TYR A 215 17.80 -9.74 -11.55
C TYR A 215 17.69 -8.44 -10.75
N PHE A 216 17.36 -8.53 -9.47
CA PHE A 216 17.33 -7.39 -8.55
C PHE A 216 18.68 -6.63 -8.54
N SER A 217 19.79 -7.34 -8.34
CA SER A 217 21.13 -6.73 -8.27
C SER A 217 21.52 -6.04 -9.58
N LYS A 218 21.09 -6.59 -10.73
CA LYS A 218 21.31 -5.96 -12.03
C LYS A 218 20.47 -4.68 -12.17
N VAL A 219 19.16 -4.77 -11.93
CA VAL A 219 18.24 -3.63 -12.03
C VAL A 219 18.62 -2.51 -11.06
N PHE A 220 19.00 -2.87 -9.84
CA PHE A 220 19.44 -1.90 -8.83
C PHE A 220 20.69 -1.15 -9.28
N ARG A 221 21.70 -1.87 -9.78
CA ARG A 221 22.95 -1.26 -10.28
C ARG A 221 22.70 -0.37 -11.49
N ASP A 222 21.87 -0.83 -12.44
CA ASP A 222 21.53 -0.07 -13.64
C ASP A 222 20.78 1.23 -13.31
N THR A 223 20.06 1.26 -12.19
CA THR A 223 19.24 2.42 -11.77
C THR A 223 19.97 3.33 -10.80
N MET A 224 20.66 2.77 -9.81
CA MET A 224 21.31 3.51 -8.72
C MET A 224 22.79 3.80 -8.97
N GLY A 225 23.40 3.19 -10.00
CA GLY A 225 24.82 3.35 -10.32
C GLY A 225 25.77 2.53 -9.45
N GLU A 226 25.26 1.84 -8.42
CA GLU A 226 26.05 1.00 -7.51
C GLU A 226 25.32 -0.30 -7.13
N SER A 227 26.05 -1.25 -6.55
CA SER A 227 25.43 -2.50 -6.11
C SER A 227 24.54 -2.30 -4.89
N PRO A 228 23.48 -3.13 -4.69
CA PRO A 228 22.63 -3.05 -3.51
C PRO A 228 23.42 -3.16 -2.19
N GLN A 229 24.47 -4.00 -2.17
CA GLN A 229 25.32 -4.17 -1.00
C GLN A 229 26.19 -2.92 -0.72
N GLY A 230 26.70 -2.26 -1.77
CA GLY A 230 27.40 -0.99 -1.67
C GLY A 230 26.48 0.10 -1.14
N PHE A 231 25.28 0.20 -1.70
CA PHE A 231 24.27 1.16 -1.24
C PHE A 231 23.89 0.96 0.23
N LEU A 232 23.61 -0.27 0.67
CA LEU A 232 23.28 -0.57 2.07
C LEU A 232 24.43 -0.20 3.00
N LEU A 233 25.68 -0.48 2.60
CA LEU A 233 26.89 -0.08 3.33
C LEU A 233 26.96 1.46 3.44
N HIS A 234 26.83 2.18 2.33
CA HIS A 234 26.87 3.66 2.32
C HIS A 234 25.74 4.25 3.17
N TYR A 235 24.53 3.70 3.06
CA TYR A 235 23.39 4.14 3.86
C TYR A 235 23.63 3.98 5.37
N ARG A 236 24.10 2.80 5.81
CA ARG A 236 24.47 2.55 7.21
C ARG A 236 25.56 3.50 7.72
N MET A 237 26.58 3.78 6.91
CA MET A 237 27.64 4.69 7.28
C MET A 237 27.19 6.16 7.31
N ALA A 238 26.27 6.56 6.43
CA ALA A 238 25.67 7.89 6.46
C ALA A 238 24.82 8.09 7.74
N ARG A 239 24.03 7.08 8.13
CA ARG A 239 23.27 7.12 9.40
C ARG A 239 24.20 7.14 10.62
N ALA A 240 25.32 6.39 10.57
CA ALA A 240 26.34 6.44 11.62
C ALA A 240 27.00 7.82 11.73
N ALA A 241 27.33 8.46 10.60
CA ALA A 241 27.89 9.81 10.58
C ALA A 241 26.93 10.83 11.21
N GLN A 242 25.63 10.74 10.89
CA GLN A 242 24.60 11.56 11.51
C GLN A 242 24.56 11.35 13.03
N LEU A 243 24.50 10.10 13.52
CA LEU A 243 24.48 9.80 14.95
C LEU A 243 25.76 10.27 15.67
N LEU A 244 26.92 10.22 15.00
CA LEU A 244 28.19 10.72 15.55
C LEU A 244 28.18 12.23 15.78
N THR A 245 27.47 12.99 14.97
CA THR A 245 27.38 14.46 15.06
C THR A 245 26.23 14.93 15.94
N GLU A 246 25.11 14.22 15.96
CA GLU A 246 23.89 14.61 16.67
C GLU A 246 23.79 14.04 18.09
N SER A 247 24.64 13.09 18.45
CA SER A 247 24.58 12.44 19.75
C SER A 247 25.96 12.25 20.42
N ARG A 248 25.92 12.05 21.75
CA ARG A 248 27.07 11.65 22.55
C ARG A 248 27.14 10.15 22.83
N LEU A 249 26.39 9.34 22.10
CA LEU A 249 26.37 7.90 22.27
C LEU A 249 27.77 7.29 22.08
N PRO A 250 28.14 6.24 22.84
CA PRO A 250 29.37 5.49 22.62
C PRO A 250 29.49 4.99 21.17
N ILE A 251 30.68 4.97 20.60
CA ILE A 251 30.90 4.50 19.23
C ILE A 251 30.48 3.03 19.07
N SER A 252 30.63 2.22 20.12
CA SER A 252 30.14 0.84 20.16
C SER A 252 28.62 0.76 20.03
N THR A 253 27.90 1.65 20.70
CA THR A 253 26.43 1.73 20.59
C THR A 253 26.00 2.13 19.19
N ILE A 254 26.62 3.16 18.59
CA ILE A 254 26.33 3.59 17.21
C ILE A 254 26.64 2.45 16.22
N SER A 255 27.77 1.72 16.43
CA SER A 255 28.11 0.54 15.64
C SER A 255 26.97 -0.48 15.62
N THR A 256 26.43 -0.83 16.78
CA THR A 256 25.30 -1.77 16.89
C THR A 256 24.01 -1.21 16.26
N MET A 257 23.72 0.07 16.42
CA MET A 257 22.52 0.72 15.84
C MET A 257 22.51 0.73 14.32
N VAL A 258 23.68 0.58 13.67
CA VAL A 258 23.76 0.49 12.21
C VAL A 258 24.10 -0.92 11.72
N SER A 259 23.74 -1.94 12.52
CA SER A 259 23.93 -3.37 12.21
C SER A 259 25.39 -3.81 12.07
N TYR A 260 26.28 -3.21 12.89
CA TYR A 260 27.69 -3.64 13.03
C TYR A 260 27.95 -4.07 14.48
N PRO A 261 27.75 -5.35 14.84
CA PRO A 261 27.96 -5.82 16.21
C PRO A 261 29.46 -5.74 16.61
N ASN A 262 30.37 -5.76 15.64
CA ASN A 262 31.82 -5.61 15.88
C ASN A 262 32.27 -4.17 15.56
N GLN A 263 32.64 -3.42 16.61
CA GLN A 263 33.12 -2.03 16.50
C GLN A 263 34.38 -1.87 15.64
N LEU A 264 35.27 -2.88 15.59
CA LEU A 264 36.46 -2.78 14.76
C LEU A 264 36.14 -2.87 13.28
N HIS A 265 35.21 -3.76 12.91
CA HIS A 265 34.71 -3.86 11.53
C HIS A 265 33.97 -2.57 11.14
N PHE A 266 33.12 -2.04 12.01
CA PHE A 266 32.51 -0.74 11.82
C PHE A 266 33.51 0.38 11.57
N SER A 267 34.52 0.50 12.45
CA SER A 267 35.50 1.58 12.34
C SER A 267 36.36 1.50 11.06
N ARG A 268 36.62 0.29 10.57
CA ARG A 268 37.31 0.08 9.27
C ARG A 268 36.39 0.48 8.10
N ALA A 269 35.14 0.03 8.11
CA ALA A 269 34.15 0.36 7.07
C ALA A 269 33.93 1.88 7.02
N PHE A 270 33.75 2.52 8.16
CA PHE A 270 33.59 3.96 8.28
C PHE A 270 34.78 4.74 7.74
N LYS A 271 36.00 4.33 8.15
CA LYS A 271 37.24 4.97 7.68
C LYS A 271 37.45 4.79 6.18
N ASN A 272 37.03 3.65 5.60
CA ASN A 272 37.11 3.44 4.15
C ASN A 272 36.23 4.41 3.36
N ILE A 273 35.07 4.80 3.90
CA ILE A 273 34.12 5.70 3.24
C ILE A 273 34.45 7.18 3.52
N TYR A 274 34.76 7.53 4.78
CA TYR A 274 34.94 8.94 5.19
C TYR A 274 36.43 9.36 5.29
N GLY A 275 37.36 8.45 5.09
CA GLY A 275 38.80 8.72 5.16
C GLY A 275 39.39 8.83 6.56
N ILE A 276 38.57 9.05 7.60
CA ILE A 276 38.95 9.23 9.00
C ILE A 276 38.17 8.30 9.92
N SER A 277 38.69 8.07 11.13
CA SER A 277 38.01 7.19 12.08
C SER A 277 36.70 7.81 12.61
N PRO A 278 35.72 7.01 13.10
CA PRO A 278 34.50 7.54 13.73
C PRO A 278 34.81 8.49 14.88
N ARG A 279 35.88 8.25 15.65
CA ARG A 279 36.32 9.10 16.75
C ARG A 279 36.77 10.47 16.24
N ASP A 280 37.60 10.49 15.22
CA ASP A 280 38.13 11.74 14.64
C ASP A 280 37.03 12.50 13.90
N TYR A 281 36.12 11.78 13.23
CA TYR A 281 34.94 12.35 12.59
C TYR A 281 34.06 13.11 13.61
N ARG A 282 33.76 12.45 14.75
CA ARG A 282 33.05 13.08 15.86
C ARG A 282 33.77 14.31 16.38
N ALA A 283 35.04 14.20 16.67
CA ALA A 283 35.84 15.32 17.21
C ALA A 283 35.84 16.53 16.27
N LYS A 284 35.87 16.27 14.97
CA LYS A 284 35.88 17.34 13.95
C LYS A 284 34.50 18.03 13.79
N HIS A 285 33.39 17.32 14.00
CA HIS A 285 32.06 17.82 13.72
C HIS A 285 31.20 18.12 14.95
N LEU A 286 31.60 17.65 16.15
CA LEU A 286 30.96 18.00 17.43
C LEU A 286 31.56 19.24 18.08
N ALA A 287 32.59 19.83 17.49
CA ALA A 287 33.26 21.06 18.00
C ALA A 287 32.53 22.35 17.53
N LEU A 288 31.32 22.21 17.01
CA LEU A 288 30.38 23.29 16.75
C LEU A 288 29.14 23.09 17.63
#